data_f0b2fefd42e884dead1bfbb4ab5d2d73
#
_entry.id   f0b2fefd42e884dead1bfbb4ab5d2d73
#
_cell.length_a   1.000
_cell.length_b   1.000
_cell.length_c   1.000
_cell.angle_alpha   90.00
_cell.angle_beta   90.00
_cell.angle_gamma   90.00
#
_symmetry.space_group_name_H-M   'P 1'
#
loop_
_entity.id
_entity.type
_entity.pdbx_description
1 polymer ?
#
loop_
_entity_poly.entity_id
_entity_poly.type
_entity_poly.pdbx_seq_one_letter_code
_entity_poly.pdbx_strand_id
1 'polypeptide(L)'
;QRQMCIRDSYYYDHTDGVIRKSQIDIPNRCGAYYVRACYKTSKGEMLFGGTDGFILFTPGKIKYNDQKPKVYFTDLLINSRPAVPGAKNSPLEKAISTLSYRGGEGDVIELSHRESNFEIRFSANSYLNAEKNQYAYRLLGHSERWSLLPQGQKAVQFFNLPAGNYVFEVKAANNDGLWGDEVSALGFRVHPSPFLSRWAYLVYAA
;
A
#
# COMPACT_ATOMS: atom_id res chain seq x y z
N GLN A 1 15.85 -11.23 31.34
CA GLN A 1 14.44 -11.02 30.95
C GLN A 1 14.38 -9.89 29.94
N ARG A 2 14.16 -10.21 28.66
CA ARG A 2 13.89 -9.18 27.64
C ARG A 2 12.45 -8.73 27.83
N GLN A 3 12.25 -7.53 28.34
CA GLN A 3 10.98 -6.85 28.34
C GLN A 3 10.64 -6.50 26.89
N MET A 4 9.76 -7.29 26.27
CA MET A 4 9.14 -6.89 25.01
C MET A 4 8.19 -5.74 25.31
N CYS A 5 8.52 -4.54 24.85
CA CYS A 5 7.59 -3.43 24.78
C CYS A 5 6.48 -3.83 23.80
N ILE A 6 5.37 -4.32 24.31
CA ILE A 6 4.21 -4.62 23.49
C ILE A 6 3.53 -3.29 23.18
N ARG A 7 3.85 -2.74 22.02
CA ARG A 7 3.21 -1.55 21.44
C ARG A 7 1.81 -1.83 20.94
N ASP A 8 1.45 -3.11 20.85
CA ASP A 8 0.23 -3.57 20.21
C ASP A 8 -0.68 -4.22 21.26
N SER A 9 -1.90 -3.74 21.36
CA SER A 9 -2.94 -4.39 22.14
C SER A 9 -3.72 -5.37 21.27
N TYR A 10 -4.02 -6.55 21.83
CA TYR A 10 -4.85 -7.56 21.19
C TYR A 10 -6.10 -7.75 22.03
N TYR A 11 -7.24 -8.02 21.40
CA TYR A 11 -8.44 -8.46 22.08
C TYR A 11 -8.89 -9.82 21.54
N TYR A 12 -9.41 -10.63 22.43
CA TYR A 12 -10.00 -11.90 22.07
C TYR A 12 -11.52 -11.71 21.91
N ASP A 13 -12.02 -12.03 20.71
CA ASP A 13 -13.46 -12.01 20.45
C ASP A 13 -14.05 -13.37 20.80
N HIS A 14 -14.91 -13.40 21.82
CA HIS A 14 -15.54 -14.63 22.28
C HIS A 14 -16.59 -15.18 21.31
N THR A 15 -17.06 -14.37 20.34
CA THR A 15 -18.10 -14.77 19.39
C THR A 15 -17.57 -15.68 18.30
N ASP A 16 -16.35 -15.45 17.85
CA ASP A 16 -15.71 -16.23 16.78
C ASP A 16 -14.39 -16.90 17.20
N GLY A 17 -13.96 -16.69 18.43
CA GLY A 17 -12.75 -17.29 18.99
C GLY A 17 -11.44 -16.73 18.42
N VAL A 18 -11.47 -15.58 17.77
CA VAL A 18 -10.31 -15.00 17.08
C VAL A 18 -9.66 -13.92 17.91
N ILE A 19 -8.32 -13.96 17.98
CA ILE A 19 -7.52 -12.86 18.54
C ILE A 19 -7.30 -11.82 17.45
N ARG A 20 -7.81 -10.61 17.68
CA ARG A 20 -7.62 -9.49 16.78
C ARG A 20 -6.69 -8.47 17.40
N LYS A 21 -5.83 -7.88 16.56
CA LYS A 21 -5.04 -6.73 16.97
C LYS A 21 -5.99 -5.57 17.22
N SER A 22 -5.98 -5.05 18.44
CA SER A 22 -6.75 -3.85 18.76
C SER A 22 -6.09 -2.68 18.07
N GLN A 23 -6.82 -2.05 17.18
CA GLN A 23 -6.37 -0.81 16.51
C GLN A 23 -6.94 0.42 17.21
N ILE A 24 -7.30 0.27 18.50
CA ILE A 24 -7.66 1.44 19.31
C ILE A 24 -6.53 2.43 19.11
N ASP A 25 -6.85 3.55 18.50
CA ASP A 25 -5.92 4.65 18.35
C ASP A 25 -5.76 5.30 19.72
N ILE A 26 -5.02 4.61 20.54
CA ILE A 26 -4.66 5.08 21.85
C ILE A 26 -3.59 6.14 21.56
N PRO A 27 -3.88 7.40 21.83
CA PRO A 27 -2.88 8.45 21.67
C PRO A 27 -1.60 7.96 22.30
N ASN A 28 -0.50 8.02 21.59
CA ASN A 28 0.82 7.48 21.96
C ASN A 28 1.42 8.18 23.22
N ARG A 29 0.55 8.69 24.09
CA ARG A 29 0.88 9.53 25.25
C ARG A 29 1.07 8.74 26.55
N CYS A 30 0.90 7.41 26.51
CA CYS A 30 1.00 6.60 27.75
C CYS A 30 2.30 5.81 27.85
N GLY A 31 3.21 5.95 26.89
CA GLY A 31 4.49 5.26 26.89
C GLY A 31 4.33 3.72 26.88
N ALA A 32 5.19 3.01 27.61
CA ALA A 32 5.11 1.57 27.76
C ALA A 32 4.07 1.20 28.84
N TYR A 33 3.23 0.22 28.56
CA TYR A 33 2.26 -0.27 29.54
C TYR A 33 2.95 -1.12 30.62
N TYR A 34 2.52 -0.94 31.85
CA TYR A 34 2.94 -1.80 32.95
C TYR A 34 2.14 -3.11 32.96
N VAL A 35 2.86 -4.20 33.12
CA VAL A 35 2.24 -5.51 33.33
C VAL A 35 1.40 -5.46 34.61
N ARG A 36 0.14 -5.87 34.55
CA ARG A 36 -0.85 -5.85 35.63
C ARG A 36 -1.42 -4.47 36.01
N ALA A 37 -1.02 -3.38 35.35
CA ALA A 37 -1.64 -2.07 35.56
C ALA A 37 -2.94 -1.95 34.75
N CYS A 38 -3.89 -2.84 34.97
CA CYS A 38 -5.19 -2.83 34.33
C CYS A 38 -6.31 -2.96 35.36
N TYR A 39 -7.39 -2.22 35.18
CA TYR A 39 -8.55 -2.23 36.05
C TYR A 39 -9.84 -2.06 35.25
N LYS A 40 -10.89 -2.77 35.62
CA LYS A 40 -12.23 -2.60 35.05
C LYS A 40 -13.11 -1.89 36.09
N THR A 41 -13.64 -0.73 35.72
CA THR A 41 -14.54 0.04 36.59
C THR A 41 -15.89 -0.61 36.69
N SER A 42 -16.66 -0.25 37.72
CA SER A 42 -18.06 -0.70 37.88
C SER A 42 -18.97 -0.26 36.73
N LYS A 43 -18.57 0.76 35.97
CA LYS A 43 -19.26 1.24 34.76
C LYS A 43 -18.87 0.48 33.51
N GLY A 44 -18.01 -0.55 33.61
CA GLY A 44 -17.55 -1.33 32.47
C GLY A 44 -16.43 -0.68 31.65
N GLU A 45 -15.85 0.41 32.14
CA GLU A 45 -14.70 1.05 31.53
C GLU A 45 -13.42 0.27 31.85
N MET A 46 -12.50 0.24 30.91
CA MET A 46 -11.17 -0.38 31.05
C MET A 46 -10.13 0.69 31.22
N LEU A 47 -9.30 0.55 32.26
CA LEU A 47 -8.19 1.44 32.56
C LEU A 47 -6.88 0.67 32.42
N PHE A 48 -5.93 1.22 31.66
CA PHE A 48 -4.58 0.69 31.52
C PHE A 48 -3.57 1.74 31.88
N GLY A 49 -2.64 1.42 32.77
CA GLY A 49 -1.57 2.31 33.21
C GLY A 49 -0.29 2.11 32.38
N GLY A 50 0.38 3.19 32.07
CA GLY A 50 1.67 3.23 31.37
C GLY A 50 2.65 4.18 32.05
N THR A 51 3.85 4.32 31.48
CA THR A 51 4.93 5.14 32.03
C THR A 51 4.58 6.63 32.07
N ASP A 52 3.79 7.11 31.12
CA ASP A 52 3.50 8.54 30.92
C ASP A 52 2.03 8.88 31.20
N GLY A 53 1.28 7.96 31.84
CA GLY A 53 -0.12 8.16 32.17
C GLY A 53 -0.96 6.90 32.13
N PHE A 54 -2.26 7.07 31.95
CA PHE A 54 -3.20 5.97 31.81
C PHE A 54 -4.19 6.22 30.68
N ILE A 55 -4.80 5.14 30.21
CA ILE A 55 -5.86 5.14 29.21
C ILE A 55 -7.12 4.61 29.83
N LEU A 56 -8.21 5.31 29.60
CA LEU A 56 -9.55 4.92 30.00
C LEU A 56 -10.43 4.83 28.76
N PHE A 57 -11.05 3.67 28.52
CA PHE A 57 -11.98 3.48 27.43
C PHE A 57 -13.10 2.51 27.77
N THR A 58 -14.21 2.62 27.07
CA THR A 58 -15.33 1.69 27.16
C THR A 58 -15.28 0.76 25.95
N PRO A 59 -15.06 -0.57 26.11
CA PRO A 59 -14.92 -1.49 24.97
C PRO A 59 -16.09 -1.43 23.97
N GLY A 60 -17.32 -1.34 24.46
CA GLY A 60 -18.51 -1.25 23.60
C GLY A 60 -18.72 0.09 22.87
N LYS A 61 -17.89 1.11 23.16
CA LYS A 61 -17.94 2.42 22.50
C LYS A 61 -16.82 2.64 21.50
N ILE A 62 -15.99 1.63 21.26
CA ILE A 62 -14.92 1.71 20.26
C ILE A 62 -15.58 1.75 18.88
N LYS A 63 -15.34 2.83 18.16
CA LYS A 63 -15.79 2.97 16.77
C LYS A 63 -14.70 2.46 15.84
N TYR A 64 -15.04 1.49 15.02
CA TYR A 64 -14.19 1.02 13.94
C TYR A 64 -14.44 1.85 12.68
N ASN A 65 -13.41 1.97 11.87
CA ASN A 65 -13.53 2.59 10.56
C ASN A 65 -14.08 1.55 9.58
N ASP A 66 -15.35 1.64 9.24
CA ASP A 66 -16.04 0.76 8.29
C ASP A 66 -15.91 1.22 6.83
N GLN A 67 -15.22 2.34 6.59
CA GLN A 67 -14.99 2.84 5.25
C GLN A 67 -13.93 2.02 4.53
N LYS A 68 -14.30 1.43 3.41
CA LYS A 68 -13.42 0.70 2.52
C LYS A 68 -12.59 1.68 1.69
N PRO A 69 -11.25 1.62 1.76
CA PRO A 69 -10.41 2.56 1.04
C PRO A 69 -10.34 2.22 -0.45
N LYS A 70 -10.20 3.26 -1.27
CA LYS A 70 -9.83 3.18 -2.68
C LYS A 70 -8.45 3.77 -2.89
N VAL A 71 -7.64 3.15 -3.76
CA VAL A 71 -6.29 3.63 -4.08
C VAL A 71 -6.33 4.54 -5.29
N TYR A 72 -5.55 5.62 -5.23
CA TYR A 72 -5.30 6.55 -6.33
C TYR A 72 -3.82 6.62 -6.61
N PHE A 73 -3.44 6.60 -7.88
CA PHE A 73 -2.06 6.81 -8.29
C PHE A 73 -1.73 8.31 -8.24
N THR A 74 -0.61 8.65 -7.62
CA THR A 74 -0.21 10.04 -7.42
C THR A 74 0.90 10.45 -8.37
N ASP A 75 1.94 9.62 -8.49
CA ASP A 75 3.13 9.94 -9.27
C ASP A 75 3.70 8.70 -9.96
N LEU A 76 4.37 8.95 -11.09
CA LEU A 76 5.27 8.02 -11.76
C LEU A 76 6.64 8.67 -11.82
N LEU A 77 7.65 8.00 -11.30
CA LEU A 77 9.05 8.42 -11.45
C LEU A 77 9.76 7.46 -12.39
N ILE A 78 10.52 8.00 -13.33
CA ILE A 78 11.34 7.23 -14.26
C ILE A 78 12.79 7.63 -14.02
N ASN A 79 13.64 6.64 -13.74
CA ASN A 79 15.03 6.88 -13.37
C ASN A 79 15.15 7.95 -12.26
N SER A 80 14.29 7.87 -11.25
CA SER A 80 14.20 8.81 -10.10
C SER A 80 13.77 10.24 -10.47
N ARG A 81 13.25 10.48 -11.66
CA ARG A 81 12.72 11.77 -12.10
C ARG A 81 11.20 11.68 -12.28
N PRO A 82 10.43 12.65 -11.79
CA PRO A 82 8.99 12.68 -12.00
C PRO A 82 8.64 12.73 -13.49
N ALA A 83 7.75 11.88 -13.94
CA ALA A 83 7.19 11.91 -15.29
C ALA A 83 6.12 13.01 -15.34
N VAL A 84 6.43 14.13 -15.98
CA VAL A 84 5.50 15.25 -16.12
C VAL A 84 4.58 15.01 -17.31
N PRO A 85 3.25 15.02 -17.14
CA PRO A 85 2.29 14.81 -18.22
C PRO A 85 2.50 15.82 -19.36
N GLY A 86 2.47 15.34 -20.61
CA GLY A 86 2.61 16.19 -21.79
C GLY A 86 4.01 16.76 -22.06
N ALA A 87 5.01 16.45 -21.24
CA ALA A 87 6.39 16.87 -21.51
C ALA A 87 6.99 16.06 -22.66
N LYS A 88 7.89 16.70 -23.43
CA LYS A 88 8.47 16.18 -24.70
C LYS A 88 9.06 14.75 -24.61
N ASN A 89 9.49 14.30 -23.44
CA ASN A 89 10.07 12.97 -23.23
C ASN A 89 9.37 12.23 -22.07
N SER A 90 8.12 12.54 -21.81
CA SER A 90 7.34 11.85 -20.78
C SER A 90 6.49 10.77 -21.44
N PRO A 91 6.43 9.56 -20.89
CA PRO A 91 5.49 8.53 -21.34
C PRO A 91 4.04 8.82 -20.90
N LEU A 92 3.83 9.88 -20.12
CA LEU A 92 2.50 10.29 -19.66
C LEU A 92 1.94 11.39 -20.57
N GLU A 93 0.87 11.08 -21.27
CA GLU A 93 0.06 12.09 -21.99
C GLU A 93 -0.85 12.86 -21.04
N LYS A 94 -1.39 12.18 -20.02
CA LYS A 94 -2.30 12.70 -19.01
C LYS A 94 -1.73 12.49 -17.62
N ALA A 95 -2.32 13.17 -16.61
CA ALA A 95 -1.96 12.91 -15.23
C ALA A 95 -2.24 11.44 -14.85
N ILE A 96 -1.28 10.81 -14.16
CA ILE A 96 -1.39 9.38 -13.79
C ILE A 96 -2.66 9.07 -12.98
N SER A 97 -3.14 10.04 -12.20
CA SER A 97 -4.38 9.93 -11.42
C SER A 97 -5.65 9.81 -12.27
N THR A 98 -5.57 10.21 -13.55
CA THR A 98 -6.70 10.14 -14.51
C THR A 98 -6.64 8.90 -15.39
N LEU A 99 -5.55 8.15 -15.35
CA LEU A 99 -5.41 6.91 -16.11
C LEU A 99 -6.32 5.83 -15.54
N SER A 100 -6.95 5.09 -16.40
CA SER A 100 -7.83 4.00 -16.06
C SER A 100 -7.49 2.77 -16.87
N TYR A 101 -7.28 1.65 -16.19
CA TYR A 101 -7.08 0.35 -16.81
C TYR A 101 -7.97 -0.68 -16.11
N ARG A 102 -8.84 -1.35 -16.86
CA ARG A 102 -9.77 -2.34 -16.29
C ARG A 102 -10.01 -3.46 -17.30
N GLY A 103 -9.91 -4.71 -16.83
CA GLY A 103 -10.30 -5.88 -17.61
C GLY A 103 -9.50 -6.13 -18.89
N GLY A 104 -8.28 -5.60 -18.99
CA GLY A 104 -7.44 -5.74 -20.19
C GLY A 104 -7.53 -4.55 -21.16
N GLU A 105 -8.41 -3.58 -20.89
CA GLU A 105 -8.63 -2.40 -21.71
C GLU A 105 -8.38 -1.11 -20.90
N GLY A 106 -7.92 -0.06 -21.58
CA GLY A 106 -7.68 1.24 -20.99
C GLY A 106 -6.35 1.88 -21.39
N ASP A 107 -5.97 2.89 -20.61
CA ASP A 107 -4.74 3.63 -20.83
C ASP A 107 -3.51 2.75 -20.52
N VAL A 108 -2.58 2.65 -21.47
CA VAL A 108 -1.32 1.91 -21.31
C VAL A 108 -0.17 2.89 -21.37
N ILE A 109 0.71 2.84 -20.38
CA ILE A 109 1.92 3.65 -20.32
C ILE A 109 3.02 2.95 -21.12
N GLU A 110 3.48 3.59 -22.20
CA GLU A 110 4.54 3.05 -23.06
C GLU A 110 5.90 3.45 -22.50
N LEU A 111 6.71 2.48 -22.11
CA LEU A 111 8.06 2.68 -21.57
C LEU A 111 9.10 2.18 -22.57
N SER A 112 10.11 2.98 -22.85
CA SER A 112 11.26 2.54 -23.65
C SER A 112 12.16 1.60 -22.82
N HIS A 113 13.04 0.86 -23.48
CA HIS A 113 14.02 -0.01 -22.82
C HIS A 113 14.93 0.72 -21.81
N ARG A 114 15.12 2.05 -21.97
CA ARG A 114 15.91 2.89 -21.04
C ARG A 114 15.11 3.34 -19.82
N GLU A 115 13.80 3.16 -19.85
CA GLU A 115 12.85 3.54 -18.80
C GLU A 115 12.37 2.33 -18.01
N SER A 116 13.11 1.23 -18.07
CA SER A 116 12.80 -0.02 -17.34
C SER A 116 12.96 0.08 -15.81
N ASN A 117 13.48 1.21 -15.32
CA ASN A 117 13.58 1.53 -13.90
C ASN A 117 12.57 2.63 -13.56
N PHE A 118 11.51 2.28 -12.86
CA PHE A 118 10.47 3.24 -12.50
C PHE A 118 9.88 2.96 -11.12
N GLU A 119 9.30 4.00 -10.54
CA GLU A 119 8.62 3.96 -9.25
C GLU A 119 7.19 4.46 -9.43
N ILE A 120 6.23 3.70 -8.92
CA ILE A 120 4.82 4.08 -8.90
C ILE A 120 4.48 4.48 -7.47
N ARG A 121 3.96 5.70 -7.30
CA ARG A 121 3.44 6.20 -6.05
C ARG A 121 1.94 6.22 -6.04
N PHE A 122 1.36 5.92 -4.90
CA PHE A 122 -0.08 5.85 -4.73
C PHE A 122 -0.47 6.21 -3.29
N SER A 123 -1.74 6.54 -3.10
CA SER A 123 -2.31 6.82 -1.79
C SER A 123 -3.75 6.31 -1.73
N ALA A 124 -4.19 5.92 -0.53
CA ALA A 124 -5.58 5.57 -0.28
C ALA A 124 -6.36 6.78 0.26
N ASN A 125 -7.66 6.83 -0.03
CA ASN A 125 -8.56 7.88 0.48
C ASN A 125 -9.02 7.64 1.93
N SER A 126 -8.19 6.98 2.73
CA SER A 126 -8.43 6.75 4.16
C SER A 126 -7.51 7.65 4.98
N TYR A 127 -8.07 8.71 5.56
CA TYR A 127 -7.31 9.80 6.20
C TYR A 127 -7.31 9.73 7.73
N LEU A 128 -8.17 8.91 8.34
CA LEU A 128 -8.33 8.81 9.80
C LEU A 128 -7.01 8.45 10.50
N ASN A 129 -6.23 7.55 9.92
CA ASN A 129 -4.87 7.21 10.36
C ASN A 129 -4.09 6.68 9.16
N ALA A 130 -3.71 7.57 8.26
CA ALA A 130 -3.12 7.21 6.95
C ALA A 130 -1.80 6.45 7.06
N GLU A 131 -1.08 6.54 8.19
CA GLU A 131 0.16 5.82 8.44
C GLU A 131 -0.08 4.33 8.74
N LYS A 132 -1.27 3.99 9.24
CA LYS A 132 -1.67 2.60 9.53
C LYS A 132 -2.33 1.90 8.35
N ASN A 133 -2.61 2.60 7.26
CA ASN A 133 -3.13 1.97 6.05
C ASN A 133 -2.14 0.94 5.53
N GLN A 134 -2.66 -0.20 5.09
CA GLN A 134 -1.87 -1.27 4.51
C GLN A 134 -2.13 -1.32 3.00
N TYR A 135 -1.11 -1.72 2.26
CA TYR A 135 -1.21 -1.86 0.81
C TYR A 135 -0.73 -3.24 0.38
N ALA A 136 -1.41 -3.81 -0.59
CA ALA A 136 -0.97 -5.00 -1.29
C ALA A 136 -0.95 -4.71 -2.78
N TYR A 137 0.09 -5.19 -3.47
CA TYR A 137 0.25 -5.02 -4.90
C TYR A 137 0.61 -6.33 -5.58
N ARG A 138 0.40 -6.39 -6.89
CA ARG A 138 0.94 -7.42 -7.78
C ARG A 138 1.23 -6.81 -9.14
N LEU A 139 2.11 -7.46 -9.90
CA LEU A 139 2.45 -7.07 -11.27
C LEU A 139 2.15 -8.26 -12.18
N LEU A 140 0.98 -8.25 -12.81
CA LEU A 140 0.62 -9.26 -13.80
C LEU A 140 1.57 -9.19 -14.99
N GLY A 141 1.94 -10.33 -15.55
CA GLY A 141 3.01 -10.45 -16.53
C GLY A 141 4.39 -10.71 -15.93
N HIS A 142 4.57 -10.47 -14.60
CA HIS A 142 5.79 -10.78 -13.86
C HIS A 142 5.51 -11.72 -12.68
N SER A 143 4.52 -11.39 -11.84
CA SER A 143 4.08 -12.20 -10.71
C SER A 143 2.60 -11.99 -10.43
N GLU A 144 1.85 -13.07 -10.33
CA GLU A 144 0.41 -13.02 -9.99
C GLU A 144 0.13 -12.95 -8.49
N ARG A 145 1.15 -13.18 -7.67
CA ARG A 145 1.00 -13.20 -6.21
C ARG A 145 0.91 -11.80 -5.64
N TRP A 146 -0.03 -11.62 -4.71
CA TRP A 146 -0.12 -10.40 -3.93
C TRP A 146 1.03 -10.29 -2.93
N SER A 147 1.73 -9.18 -2.96
CA SER A 147 2.80 -8.81 -2.03
C SER A 147 2.32 -7.69 -1.13
N LEU A 148 2.44 -7.88 0.18
CA LEU A 148 2.14 -6.83 1.16
C LEU A 148 3.31 -5.86 1.25
N LEU A 149 2.99 -4.57 1.27
CA LEU A 149 4.00 -3.53 1.52
C LEU A 149 4.23 -3.34 3.03
N PRO A 150 5.45 -2.98 3.41
CA PRO A 150 5.72 -2.50 4.75
C PRO A 150 4.81 -1.32 5.13
N GLN A 151 4.45 -1.23 6.41
CA GLN A 151 3.59 -0.17 6.91
C GLN A 151 4.20 1.21 6.62
N GLY A 152 3.37 2.14 6.14
CA GLY A 152 3.78 3.50 5.77
C GLY A 152 4.37 3.65 4.36
N GLN A 153 4.71 2.54 3.68
CA GLN A 153 5.20 2.60 2.31
C GLN A 153 4.04 2.78 1.32
N LYS A 154 4.17 3.79 0.46
CA LYS A 154 3.16 4.18 -0.54
C LYS A 154 3.75 4.22 -1.95
N ALA A 155 4.82 3.47 -2.17
CA ALA A 155 5.51 3.41 -3.43
C ALA A 155 6.06 2.00 -3.70
N VAL A 156 6.11 1.62 -4.97
CA VAL A 156 6.75 0.39 -5.45
C VAL A 156 7.72 0.75 -6.55
N GLN A 157 8.94 0.24 -6.45
CA GLN A 157 9.98 0.42 -7.44
C GLN A 157 10.18 -0.88 -8.23
N PHE A 158 10.36 -0.74 -9.52
CA PHE A 158 10.72 -1.81 -10.43
C PHE A 158 12.06 -1.48 -11.08
N PHE A 159 12.95 -2.47 -11.13
CA PHE A 159 14.28 -2.34 -11.69
C PHE A 159 14.46 -3.32 -12.85
N ASN A 160 14.94 -2.80 -13.97
CA ASN A 160 15.30 -3.60 -15.13
C ASN A 160 14.19 -4.58 -15.56
N LEU A 161 12.96 -4.07 -15.65
CA LEU A 161 11.81 -4.87 -16.04
C LEU A 161 12.00 -5.32 -17.51
N PRO A 162 11.90 -6.62 -17.83
CA PRO A 162 12.04 -7.11 -19.21
C PRO A 162 11.02 -6.48 -20.16
N ALA A 163 11.30 -6.52 -21.46
CA ALA A 163 10.32 -6.12 -22.45
C ALA A 163 9.08 -6.99 -22.39
N GLY A 164 7.91 -6.36 -22.35
CA GLY A 164 6.63 -7.07 -22.20
C GLY A 164 5.46 -6.17 -21.83
N ASN A 165 4.29 -6.76 -21.71
CA ASN A 165 3.09 -6.10 -21.25
C ASN A 165 2.85 -6.48 -19.78
N TYR A 166 2.56 -5.48 -18.96
CA TYR A 166 2.37 -5.65 -17.52
C TYR A 166 1.14 -4.90 -17.05
N VAL A 167 0.50 -5.41 -16.01
CA VAL A 167 -0.55 -4.69 -15.30
C VAL A 167 -0.17 -4.61 -13.84
N PHE A 168 0.09 -3.40 -13.37
CA PHE A 168 0.29 -3.13 -11.95
C PHE A 168 -1.06 -2.98 -11.28
N GLU A 169 -1.32 -3.80 -10.29
CA GLU A 169 -2.53 -3.77 -9.48
C GLU A 169 -2.20 -3.51 -8.03
N VAL A 170 -3.00 -2.66 -7.40
CA VAL A 170 -2.85 -2.30 -6.00
C VAL A 170 -4.19 -2.18 -5.32
N LYS A 171 -4.26 -2.62 -4.07
CA LYS A 171 -5.42 -2.46 -3.17
C LYS A 171 -4.94 -2.01 -1.79
N ALA A 172 -5.82 -1.40 -1.03
CA ALA A 172 -5.51 -0.91 0.30
C ALA A 172 -6.48 -1.46 1.35
N ALA A 173 -6.00 -1.54 2.59
CA ALA A 173 -6.82 -1.67 3.77
C ALA A 173 -6.73 -0.38 4.59
N ASN A 174 -7.81 -0.04 5.27
CA ASN A 174 -7.84 1.10 6.17
C ASN A 174 -7.04 0.82 7.47
N ASN A 175 -7.00 1.80 8.37
CA ASN A 175 -6.32 1.68 9.66
C ASN A 175 -6.84 0.52 10.53
N ASP A 176 -8.04 0.02 10.32
CA ASP A 176 -8.66 -1.09 11.06
C ASP A 176 -8.52 -2.43 10.33
N GLY A 177 -7.74 -2.47 9.24
CA GLY A 177 -7.45 -3.68 8.49
C GLY A 177 -8.58 -4.10 7.54
N LEU A 178 -9.60 -3.26 7.33
CA LEU A 178 -10.65 -3.53 6.38
C LEU A 178 -10.18 -3.24 4.96
N TRP A 179 -10.10 -4.28 4.12
CA TRP A 179 -9.68 -4.18 2.74
C TRP A 179 -10.76 -3.57 1.85
N GLY A 180 -10.32 -2.70 0.92
CA GLY A 180 -11.17 -2.18 -0.14
C GLY A 180 -11.58 -3.27 -1.12
N ASP A 181 -12.78 -3.14 -1.70
CA ASP A 181 -13.28 -4.08 -2.72
C ASP A 181 -12.68 -3.80 -4.10
N GLU A 182 -12.29 -2.55 -4.34
CA GLU A 182 -11.78 -2.12 -5.64
C GLU A 182 -10.25 -2.29 -5.70
N VAL A 183 -9.80 -2.83 -6.83
CA VAL A 183 -8.40 -2.90 -7.22
C VAL A 183 -8.14 -1.79 -8.22
N SER A 184 -7.15 -0.92 -7.92
CA SER A 184 -6.70 0.08 -8.87
C SER A 184 -5.60 -0.51 -9.74
N ALA A 185 -5.70 -0.34 -11.05
CA ALA A 185 -4.80 -0.94 -12.02
C ALA A 185 -4.22 0.10 -12.98
N LEU A 186 -2.96 -0.14 -13.43
CA LEU A 186 -2.27 0.60 -14.48
C LEU A 186 -1.65 -0.39 -15.47
N GLY A 187 -1.89 -0.17 -16.76
CA GLY A 187 -1.23 -0.91 -17.84
C GLY A 187 0.13 -0.32 -18.17
N PHE A 188 1.13 -1.18 -18.36
CA PHE A 188 2.48 -0.80 -18.79
C PHE A 188 2.93 -1.67 -19.96
N ARG A 189 3.60 -1.07 -20.93
CA ARG A 189 4.30 -1.78 -21.98
C ARG A 189 5.76 -1.33 -22.03
N VAL A 190 6.67 -2.25 -21.79
CA VAL A 190 8.11 -2.02 -21.88
C VAL A 190 8.59 -2.50 -23.25
N HIS A 191 9.12 -1.58 -24.05
CA HIS A 191 9.65 -1.90 -25.38
C HIS A 191 11.02 -2.56 -25.31
N PRO A 192 11.30 -3.53 -26.21
CA PRO A 192 12.61 -4.14 -26.30
C PRO A 192 13.67 -3.13 -26.80
N SER A 193 14.93 -3.39 -26.47
CA SER A 193 16.04 -2.64 -27.03
C SER A 193 16.05 -2.76 -28.56
N PRO A 194 16.30 -1.66 -29.30
CA PRO A 194 16.39 -1.69 -30.75
C PRO A 194 17.47 -2.66 -31.26
N PHE A 195 18.52 -2.90 -30.47
CA PHE A 195 19.59 -3.87 -30.78
C PHE A 195 19.16 -5.34 -30.66
N LEU A 196 18.02 -5.63 -30.03
CA LEU A 196 17.39 -6.95 -29.96
C LEU A 196 16.19 -7.10 -30.90
N SER A 197 16.02 -6.13 -31.82
CA SER A 197 14.95 -6.19 -32.82
C SER A 197 15.28 -7.21 -33.92
N ARG A 198 14.23 -7.75 -34.55
CA ARG A 198 14.42 -8.70 -35.69
C ARG A 198 15.30 -8.13 -36.79
N TRP A 199 15.28 -6.82 -37.00
CA TRP A 199 16.13 -6.12 -37.95
C TRP A 199 17.60 -6.08 -37.53
N ALA A 200 17.89 -5.95 -36.24
CA ALA A 200 19.24 -6.01 -35.73
C ALA A 200 19.89 -7.39 -36.00
N TYR A 201 19.12 -8.48 -35.79
CA TYR A 201 19.62 -9.82 -36.09
C TYR A 201 19.91 -10.03 -37.59
N LEU A 202 19.13 -9.43 -38.50
CA LEU A 202 19.42 -9.47 -39.93
C LEU A 202 20.73 -8.75 -40.25
N VAL A 203 21.00 -7.62 -39.61
CA VAL A 203 22.25 -6.88 -39.78
C VAL A 203 23.46 -7.60 -39.19
N TYR A 204 23.25 -8.36 -38.05
CA TYR A 204 24.34 -9.15 -37.48
C TYR A 204 24.64 -10.46 -38.27
N ALA A 205 23.68 -10.91 -39.08
CA ALA A 205 23.82 -12.13 -39.87
C ALA A 205 24.36 -11.89 -41.30
N ALA A 206 24.46 -10.63 -41.73
CA ALA A 206 25.00 -10.20 -43.04
C ALA A 206 26.46 -9.79 -42.93
#